data_8e48691c35f96c3cc65a4990de3649fa
#
_entry.id   8e48691c35f96c3cc65a4990de3649fa
#
_cell.length_a   1.000
_cell.length_b   1.000
_cell.length_c   1.000
_cell.angle_alpha   90.00
_cell.angle_beta   90.00
_cell.angle_gamma   90.00
#
_symmetry.space_group_name_H-M   'P 1'
#
loop_
_entity.id
_entity.type
_entity.pdbx_description
1 polymer ?
#
loop_
_entity_poly.entity_id
_entity_poly.type
_entity_poly.pdbx_seq_one_letter_code
_entity_poly.pdbx_strand_id
1 'polypeptide(L)'
;VPKQQGDRRPAAQIPEGERDYFLERLYPSYGNLAPRDIASRAAKRVCDEGRGVGKSGLGVYLDFSEAIQRLGQKTVQERYANLFNMYHEITGESAYEAPMRIFPAVHYTMGGLWVDYHLMSNVPGLFVLGEANFSDHGANRLGASALMQGLADGYFVIPYTIGDYLSQQKPAGAKKAAETEAFWAATEDVQKDRKSTRLNSSHLVISYAVFCLKKK
;
A
#
# COMPACT_ATOMS: atom_id res chain seq x y z
N VAL A 1 18.00 10.98 3.51
CA VAL A 1 18.52 11.05 2.12
C VAL A 1 19.75 11.94 2.04
N PRO A 2 20.58 11.88 0.97
CA PRO A 2 21.63 12.85 0.75
C PRO A 2 21.07 14.26 0.51
N LYS A 3 21.86 15.29 0.87
CA LYS A 3 21.54 16.68 0.54
C LYS A 3 21.76 17.00 -0.95
N GLN A 4 22.76 16.35 -1.56
CA GLN A 4 23.15 16.60 -2.95
C GLN A 4 22.29 15.77 -3.92
N GLN A 5 21.87 16.39 -5.00
CA GLN A 5 21.20 15.67 -6.10
C GLN A 5 22.15 14.68 -6.77
N GLY A 6 21.59 13.54 -7.19
CA GLY A 6 22.35 12.50 -7.88
C GLY A 6 23.32 11.71 -7.01
N ASP A 7 23.45 12.02 -5.73
CA ASP A 7 24.25 11.22 -4.81
C ASP A 7 23.59 9.85 -4.57
N ARG A 8 24.28 8.79 -4.93
CA ARG A 8 23.81 7.40 -4.83
C ARG A 8 24.68 6.55 -3.90
N ARG A 9 25.54 7.19 -3.11
CA ARG A 9 26.38 6.49 -2.15
C ARG A 9 25.53 5.70 -1.16
N PRO A 10 25.99 4.53 -0.69
CA PRO A 10 25.37 3.83 0.44
C PRO A 10 25.29 4.73 1.68
N ALA A 11 24.29 4.53 2.52
CA ALA A 11 24.04 5.34 3.71
C ALA A 11 25.28 5.47 4.62
N ALA A 12 26.04 4.37 4.77
CA ALA A 12 27.26 4.35 5.58
C ALA A 12 28.37 5.28 5.06
N GLN A 13 28.36 5.63 3.78
CA GLN A 13 29.35 6.50 3.13
C GLN A 13 28.91 7.98 3.08
N ILE A 14 27.71 8.31 3.55
CA ILE A 14 27.19 9.67 3.59
C ILE A 14 27.48 10.25 4.98
N PRO A 15 28.40 11.24 5.10
CA PRO A 15 28.66 11.91 6.36
C PRO A 15 27.41 12.54 6.95
N GLU A 16 27.33 12.66 8.27
CA GLU A 16 26.17 13.24 8.98
C GLU A 16 25.80 14.64 8.44
N GLY A 17 26.81 15.48 8.21
CA GLY A 17 26.62 16.83 7.68
C GLY A 17 26.04 16.89 6.25
N GLU A 18 26.11 15.79 5.49
CA GLU A 18 25.57 15.66 4.14
C GLU A 18 24.22 14.95 4.09
N ARG A 19 23.68 14.51 5.23
CA ARG A 19 22.37 13.89 5.35
C ARG A 19 21.28 14.94 5.48
N ASP A 20 20.13 14.68 4.85
CA ASP A 20 18.92 15.47 5.02
C ASP A 20 17.83 14.60 5.68
N TYR A 21 17.51 14.95 6.91
CA TYR A 21 16.37 14.41 7.66
C TYR A 21 15.13 15.21 7.28
N PHE A 22 14.67 15.00 6.07
CA PHE A 22 13.67 15.84 5.40
C PHE A 22 12.33 15.94 6.15
N LEU A 23 11.90 14.93 6.90
CA LEU A 23 10.68 15.02 7.72
C LEU A 23 10.87 15.96 8.89
N GLU A 24 11.99 15.91 9.58
CA GLU A 24 12.32 16.81 10.69
C GLU A 24 12.46 18.25 10.21
N ARG A 25 13.07 18.43 9.04
CA ARG A 25 13.22 19.76 8.43
C ARG A 25 11.90 20.36 7.95
N LEU A 26 11.04 19.57 7.33
CA LEU A 26 9.76 20.03 6.76
C LEU A 26 8.66 20.13 7.82
N TYR A 27 8.70 19.29 8.83
CA TYR A 27 7.66 19.16 9.85
C TYR A 27 8.28 19.07 11.25
N PRO A 28 8.90 20.14 11.76
CA PRO A 28 9.68 20.10 13.02
C PRO A 28 8.88 19.62 14.23
N SER A 29 7.56 19.92 14.26
CA SER A 29 6.68 19.52 15.36
C SER A 29 6.38 18.03 15.41
N TYR A 30 6.52 17.32 14.30
CA TYR A 30 6.21 15.89 14.19
C TYR A 30 7.44 15.04 13.86
N GLY A 31 8.39 15.59 13.12
CA GLY A 31 9.59 14.88 12.69
C GLY A 31 9.25 13.54 12.02
N ASN A 32 9.91 12.50 12.45
CA ASN A 32 9.70 11.13 11.97
C ASN A 32 8.34 10.52 12.38
N LEU A 33 7.56 11.20 13.20
CA LEU A 33 6.19 10.83 13.59
C LEU A 33 5.12 11.50 12.72
N ALA A 34 5.50 12.20 11.66
CA ALA A 34 4.57 12.78 10.71
C ALA A 34 3.57 11.71 10.19
N PRO A 35 2.29 12.06 9.98
CA PRO A 35 1.31 11.16 9.40
C PRO A 35 1.82 10.53 8.10
N ARG A 36 1.54 9.24 7.90
CA ARG A 36 2.13 8.46 6.81
C ARG A 36 1.88 9.03 5.40
N ASP A 37 0.70 9.63 5.19
CA ASP A 37 0.37 10.27 3.91
C ASP A 37 1.23 11.52 3.66
N ILE A 38 1.52 12.29 4.70
CA ILE A 38 2.43 13.43 4.66
C ILE A 38 3.86 12.94 4.44
N ALA A 39 4.31 11.94 5.21
CA ALA A 39 5.66 11.37 5.08
C ALA A 39 5.88 10.76 3.69
N SER A 40 4.88 10.06 3.15
CA SER A 40 4.93 9.45 1.82
C SER A 40 5.06 10.51 0.71
N ARG A 41 4.26 11.60 0.77
CA ARG A 41 4.35 12.71 -0.18
C ARG A 41 5.68 13.45 -0.08
N ALA A 42 6.20 13.65 1.13
CA ALA A 42 7.51 14.25 1.34
C ALA A 42 8.64 13.39 0.77
N ALA A 43 8.58 12.07 0.99
CA ALA A 43 9.52 11.12 0.40
C ALA A 43 9.48 11.14 -1.14
N LYS A 44 8.26 11.15 -1.73
CA LYS A 44 8.10 11.26 -3.19
C LYS A 44 8.72 12.56 -3.72
N ARG A 45 8.45 13.69 -3.07
CA ARG A 45 9.02 14.99 -3.43
C ARG A 45 10.54 14.98 -3.43
N VAL A 46 11.15 14.39 -2.40
CA VAL A 46 12.61 14.26 -2.31
C VAL A 46 13.18 13.41 -3.44
N CYS A 47 12.48 12.33 -3.83
CA CYS A 47 12.87 11.54 -5.00
C CYS A 47 12.76 12.35 -6.29
N ASP A 48 11.69 13.12 -6.48
CA ASP A 48 11.47 13.97 -7.65
C ASP A 48 12.52 15.10 -7.75
N GLU A 49 13.01 15.59 -6.61
CA GLU A 49 14.15 16.52 -6.53
C GLU A 49 15.50 15.88 -6.92
N GLY A 50 15.52 14.61 -7.30
CA GLY A 50 16.73 13.88 -7.68
C GLY A 50 17.62 13.45 -6.50
N ARG A 51 17.14 13.53 -5.27
CA ARG A 51 17.85 13.16 -4.03
C ARG A 51 17.49 11.76 -3.53
N GLY A 52 16.67 11.03 -4.27
CA GLY A 52 16.33 9.67 -3.93
C GLY A 52 17.54 8.73 -3.96
N VAL A 53 17.46 7.63 -3.23
CA VAL A 53 18.56 6.65 -3.06
C VAL A 53 18.30 5.36 -3.82
N GLY A 54 19.28 4.45 -3.82
CA GLY A 54 19.26 3.20 -4.57
C GLY A 54 19.55 3.39 -6.05
N LYS A 55 19.62 2.28 -6.80
CA LYS A 55 19.97 2.30 -8.23
C LYS A 55 19.02 3.14 -9.08
N SER A 56 17.72 3.08 -8.77
CA SER A 56 16.69 3.85 -9.49
C SER A 56 16.60 5.32 -9.05
N GLY A 57 17.13 5.67 -7.89
CA GLY A 57 16.96 7.01 -7.30
C GLY A 57 15.54 7.32 -6.82
N LEU A 58 14.69 6.31 -6.69
CA LEU A 58 13.29 6.48 -6.31
C LEU A 58 13.02 6.18 -4.82
N GLY A 59 14.03 5.75 -4.06
CA GLY A 59 13.89 5.40 -2.65
C GLY A 59 14.31 6.50 -1.70
N VAL A 60 13.99 6.29 -0.43
CA VAL A 60 14.54 7.03 0.71
C VAL A 60 15.02 6.03 1.76
N TYR A 61 15.90 6.46 2.66
CA TYR A 61 16.33 5.62 3.76
C TYR A 61 15.35 5.69 4.93
N LEU A 62 15.04 4.52 5.50
CA LEU A 62 14.42 4.35 6.81
C LEU A 62 15.49 3.82 7.75
N ASP A 63 15.93 4.68 8.68
CA ASP A 63 17.07 4.43 9.54
C ASP A 63 16.62 4.10 10.96
N PHE A 64 17.04 2.95 11.47
CA PHE A 64 16.80 2.50 12.84
C PHE A 64 18.05 2.60 13.73
N SER A 65 19.18 3.11 13.23
CA SER A 65 20.45 3.11 13.96
C SER A 65 20.35 3.83 15.31
N GLU A 66 19.71 5.00 15.36
CA GLU A 66 19.48 5.73 16.61
C GLU A 66 18.58 4.95 17.57
N ALA A 67 17.50 4.36 17.06
CA ALA A 67 16.60 3.55 17.89
C ALA A 67 17.31 2.31 18.45
N ILE A 68 18.17 1.67 17.67
CA ILE A 68 18.98 0.52 18.10
C ILE A 68 19.99 0.95 19.18
N GLN A 69 20.65 2.10 19.00
CA GLN A 69 21.58 2.63 20.02
C GLN A 69 20.87 2.98 21.33
N ARG A 70 19.70 3.60 21.27
CA ARG A 70 18.95 4.07 22.42
C ARG A 70 18.22 2.95 23.18
N LEU A 71 17.57 2.03 22.46
CA LEU A 71 16.69 1.01 23.04
C LEU A 71 17.36 -0.37 23.16
N GLY A 72 18.48 -0.56 22.48
CA GLY A 72 19.13 -1.84 22.30
C GLY A 72 18.54 -2.67 21.19
N GLN A 73 19.39 -3.45 20.51
CA GLN A 73 18.99 -4.29 19.38
C GLN A 73 17.90 -5.29 19.75
N LYS A 74 17.96 -5.89 20.95
CA LYS A 74 16.99 -6.87 21.41
C LYS A 74 15.56 -6.28 21.45
N THR A 75 15.38 -5.09 22.00
CA THR A 75 14.09 -4.42 22.08
C THR A 75 13.54 -4.07 20.69
N VAL A 76 14.41 -3.63 19.78
CA VAL A 76 14.02 -3.35 18.40
C VAL A 76 13.63 -4.65 17.68
N GLN A 77 14.36 -5.72 17.91
CA GLN A 77 14.06 -7.04 17.36
C GLN A 77 12.70 -7.56 17.84
N GLU A 78 12.42 -7.49 19.13
CA GLU A 78 11.13 -7.91 19.68
C GLU A 78 9.94 -7.18 19.05
N ARG A 79 10.13 -5.93 18.63
CA ARG A 79 9.06 -5.09 18.05
C ARG A 79 8.96 -5.18 16.53
N TYR A 80 10.07 -5.37 15.84
CA TYR A 80 10.15 -5.18 14.38
C TYR A 80 10.79 -6.36 13.64
N ALA A 81 10.99 -7.54 14.29
CA ALA A 81 11.63 -8.69 13.66
C ALA A 81 11.02 -9.07 12.32
N ASN A 82 9.69 -9.14 12.25
CA ASN A 82 8.99 -9.50 11.02
C ASN A 82 9.32 -8.56 9.85
N LEU A 83 9.43 -7.26 10.14
CA LEU A 83 9.78 -6.25 9.14
C LEU A 83 11.20 -6.45 8.64
N PHE A 84 12.15 -6.61 9.57
CA PHE A 84 13.57 -6.75 9.25
C PHE A 84 13.85 -8.05 8.52
N ASN A 85 13.24 -9.15 8.96
CA ASN A 85 13.37 -10.46 8.29
C ASN A 85 12.84 -10.40 6.85
N MET A 86 11.67 -9.80 6.65
CA MET A 86 11.09 -9.65 5.33
C MET A 86 11.96 -8.77 4.42
N TYR A 87 12.51 -7.66 4.94
CA TYR A 87 13.43 -6.82 4.19
C TYR A 87 14.68 -7.61 3.79
N HIS A 88 15.23 -8.41 4.72
CA HIS A 88 16.38 -9.26 4.46
C HIS A 88 16.08 -10.32 3.40
N GLU A 89 14.95 -11.00 3.46
CA GLU A 89 14.55 -12.01 2.45
C GLU A 89 14.42 -11.42 1.05
N ILE A 90 13.95 -10.17 0.94
CA ILE A 90 13.76 -9.50 -0.35
C ILE A 90 15.06 -8.93 -0.90
N THR A 91 15.89 -8.36 -0.05
CA THR A 91 17.05 -7.56 -0.49
C THR A 91 18.39 -8.21 -0.24
N GLY A 92 18.47 -9.18 0.66
CA GLY A 92 19.70 -9.73 1.20
C GLY A 92 20.44 -8.80 2.18
N GLU A 93 19.87 -7.63 2.50
CA GLU A 93 20.47 -6.63 3.37
C GLU A 93 19.93 -6.72 4.80
N SER A 94 20.80 -6.51 5.80
CA SER A 94 20.41 -6.47 7.22
C SER A 94 20.02 -5.07 7.64
N ALA A 95 18.78 -4.89 8.09
CA ALA A 95 18.29 -3.62 8.63
C ALA A 95 18.90 -3.25 9.99
N TYR A 96 19.63 -4.17 10.62
CA TYR A 96 20.42 -3.89 11.84
C TYR A 96 21.76 -3.25 11.54
N GLU A 97 22.27 -3.44 10.32
CA GLU A 97 23.62 -2.98 9.91
C GLU A 97 23.55 -1.74 9.02
N ALA A 98 22.48 -1.61 8.24
CA ALA A 98 22.31 -0.50 7.30
C ALA A 98 20.87 -0.04 7.25
N PRO A 99 20.59 1.24 6.98
CA PRO A 99 19.25 1.76 6.80
C PRO A 99 18.54 1.08 5.65
N MET A 100 17.25 0.74 5.85
CA MET A 100 16.40 0.17 4.82
C MET A 100 16.09 1.18 3.73
N ARG A 101 16.09 0.72 2.49
CA ARG A 101 15.60 1.51 1.36
C ARG A 101 14.11 1.28 1.20
N ILE A 102 13.33 2.33 1.30
CA ILE A 102 11.88 2.29 1.13
C ILE A 102 11.47 3.20 -0.02
N PHE A 103 10.33 2.90 -0.62
CA PHE A 103 9.80 3.62 -1.77
C PHE A 103 8.37 4.13 -1.46
N PRO A 104 8.08 5.42 -1.72
CA PRO A 104 6.72 5.93 -1.61
C PRO A 104 5.87 5.40 -2.76
N ALA A 105 4.80 4.72 -2.43
CA ALA A 105 3.93 4.09 -3.41
C ALA A 105 2.46 4.35 -3.14
N VAL A 106 1.64 4.25 -4.19
CA VAL A 106 0.19 4.22 -4.07
C VAL A 106 -0.20 2.95 -3.30
N HIS A 107 -1.03 3.11 -2.29
CA HIS A 107 -1.43 2.02 -1.39
C HIS A 107 -2.92 1.72 -1.45
N TYR A 108 -3.76 2.72 -1.62
CA TYR A 108 -5.21 2.60 -1.56
C TYR A 108 -5.85 3.59 -2.53
N THR A 109 -6.83 3.12 -3.29
CA THR A 109 -7.62 3.97 -4.19
C THR A 109 -8.86 4.48 -3.46
N MET A 110 -9.01 5.80 -3.38
CA MET A 110 -10.25 6.40 -2.91
C MET A 110 -11.24 6.45 -4.04
N GLY A 111 -12.49 6.05 -3.77
CA GLY A 111 -13.51 5.91 -4.78
C GLY A 111 -13.62 4.47 -5.27
N GLY A 112 -14.43 4.26 -6.28
CA GLY A 112 -14.73 2.93 -6.82
C GLY A 112 -16.14 2.88 -7.41
N LEU A 113 -16.69 1.69 -7.50
CA LEU A 113 -18.06 1.51 -8.00
C LEU A 113 -19.07 2.00 -6.96
N TRP A 114 -20.09 2.70 -7.41
CA TRP A 114 -21.19 3.11 -6.55
C TRP A 114 -21.96 1.88 -6.05
N VAL A 115 -22.33 1.90 -4.77
CA VAL A 115 -23.20 0.91 -4.14
C VAL A 115 -24.20 1.59 -3.20
N ASP A 116 -25.33 0.93 -2.99
CA ASP A 116 -26.29 1.28 -1.96
C ASP A 116 -25.85 0.73 -0.58
N TYR A 117 -26.68 0.92 0.44
CA TYR A 117 -26.41 0.40 1.79
C TYR A 117 -26.41 -1.13 1.89
N HIS A 118 -26.89 -1.82 0.87
CA HIS A 118 -26.85 -3.29 0.74
C HIS A 118 -25.66 -3.78 -0.08
N LEU A 119 -24.74 -2.89 -0.43
CA LEU A 119 -23.56 -3.14 -1.25
C LEU A 119 -23.87 -3.56 -2.69
N MET A 120 -25.10 -3.35 -3.15
CA MET A 120 -25.48 -3.60 -4.54
C MET A 120 -25.20 -2.36 -5.38
N SER A 121 -24.60 -2.57 -6.55
CA SER A 121 -24.37 -1.51 -7.51
C SER A 121 -25.66 -1.14 -8.26
N ASN A 122 -25.58 -0.18 -9.20
CA ASN A 122 -26.67 0.12 -10.12
C ASN A 122 -26.96 -1.00 -11.13
N VAL A 123 -26.16 -2.06 -11.14
CA VAL A 123 -26.42 -3.29 -11.91
C VAL A 123 -26.98 -4.34 -10.96
N PRO A 124 -28.26 -4.76 -11.13
CA PRO A 124 -28.89 -5.74 -10.25
C PRO A 124 -28.08 -7.05 -10.17
N GLY A 125 -27.81 -7.51 -8.95
CA GLY A 125 -27.03 -8.72 -8.70
C GLY A 125 -25.51 -8.53 -8.68
N LEU A 126 -25.00 -7.32 -8.96
CA LEU A 126 -23.59 -6.99 -8.82
C LEU A 126 -23.37 -6.28 -7.48
N PHE A 127 -22.73 -7.00 -6.55
CA PHE A 127 -22.33 -6.48 -5.24
C PHE A 127 -20.85 -6.14 -5.22
N VAL A 128 -20.49 -5.04 -4.54
CA VAL A 128 -19.10 -4.55 -4.51
C VAL A 128 -18.70 -4.24 -3.07
N LEU A 129 -17.61 -4.85 -2.61
CA LEU A 129 -17.14 -4.78 -1.24
C LEU A 129 -15.77 -4.12 -1.12
N GLY A 130 -15.49 -3.58 0.08
CA GLY A 130 -14.17 -3.07 0.45
C GLY A 130 -13.68 -1.97 -0.48
N GLU A 131 -12.41 -2.02 -0.83
CA GLU A 131 -11.75 -0.97 -1.63
C GLU A 131 -12.35 -0.78 -3.04
N ALA A 132 -13.01 -1.79 -3.58
CA ALA A 132 -13.60 -1.73 -4.91
C ALA A 132 -14.85 -0.86 -4.97
N ASN A 133 -15.56 -0.64 -3.85
CA ASN A 133 -16.69 0.26 -3.79
C ASN A 133 -16.24 1.70 -3.49
N PHE A 134 -17.13 2.69 -3.78
CA PHE A 134 -16.79 4.12 -3.58
C PHE A 134 -16.62 4.52 -2.11
N SER A 135 -17.11 3.75 -1.22
CA SER A 135 -17.06 3.75 0.23
C SER A 135 -17.20 5.09 0.96
N ASP A 136 -17.29 5.02 2.28
CA ASP A 136 -17.54 6.14 3.21
C ASP A 136 -16.26 6.90 3.61
N HIS A 137 -15.14 6.62 2.94
CA HIS A 137 -13.83 7.19 3.37
C HIS A 137 -13.60 8.63 2.91
N GLY A 138 -14.44 9.15 2.02
CA GLY A 138 -14.27 10.49 1.48
C GLY A 138 -12.94 10.65 0.74
N ALA A 139 -12.34 11.83 0.88
CA ALA A 139 -11.10 12.16 0.19
C ALA A 139 -9.85 11.55 0.86
N ASN A 140 -9.93 11.12 2.11
CA ASN A 140 -8.78 10.55 2.83
C ASN A 140 -9.21 9.53 3.88
N ARG A 141 -8.71 8.30 3.73
CA ARG A 141 -9.05 7.17 4.58
C ARG A 141 -8.24 7.17 5.88
N LEU A 142 -8.92 6.92 7.00
CA LEU A 142 -8.26 6.70 8.29
C LEU A 142 -7.42 5.42 8.30
N GLY A 143 -6.39 5.42 9.11
CA GLY A 143 -5.54 4.24 9.30
C GLY A 143 -6.36 3.03 9.78
N ALA A 144 -6.08 1.84 9.22
CA ALA A 144 -6.73 0.55 9.50
C ALA A 144 -8.22 0.43 9.10
N SER A 145 -8.92 1.52 8.74
CA SER A 145 -10.35 1.47 8.40
C SER A 145 -10.66 0.66 7.13
N ALA A 146 -9.73 0.51 6.19
CA ALA A 146 -9.96 -0.28 4.97
C ALA A 146 -10.22 -1.76 5.26
N LEU A 147 -9.40 -2.38 6.12
CA LEU A 147 -9.61 -3.78 6.51
C LEU A 147 -10.89 -3.93 7.34
N MET A 148 -11.15 -2.98 8.22
CA MET A 148 -12.36 -2.98 9.05
C MET A 148 -13.61 -2.91 8.17
N GLN A 149 -13.64 -2.03 7.17
CA GLN A 149 -14.73 -1.94 6.21
C GLN A 149 -14.91 -3.25 5.44
N GLY A 150 -13.84 -3.76 4.81
CA GLY A 150 -13.94 -4.99 4.03
C GLY A 150 -14.41 -6.20 4.84
N LEU A 151 -14.00 -6.29 6.10
CA LEU A 151 -14.49 -7.32 7.02
C LEU A 151 -15.96 -7.09 7.41
N ALA A 152 -16.36 -5.84 7.71
CA ALA A 152 -17.73 -5.51 8.01
C ALA A 152 -18.67 -5.81 6.84
N ASP A 153 -18.30 -5.39 5.65
CA ASP A 153 -19.04 -5.66 4.41
C ASP A 153 -19.21 -7.17 4.20
N GLY A 154 -18.13 -7.94 4.34
CA GLY A 154 -18.11 -9.37 4.09
C GLY A 154 -18.84 -10.21 5.15
N TYR A 155 -18.73 -9.84 6.43
CA TYR A 155 -19.29 -10.64 7.52
C TYR A 155 -20.70 -10.20 7.92
N PHE A 156 -20.99 -8.90 7.87
CA PHE A 156 -22.23 -8.37 8.44
C PHE A 156 -23.25 -7.90 7.42
N VAL A 157 -22.85 -7.59 6.18
CA VAL A 157 -23.75 -7.07 5.16
C VAL A 157 -24.05 -8.12 4.08
N ILE A 158 -23.05 -8.59 3.38
CA ILE A 158 -23.20 -9.45 2.19
C ILE A 158 -23.99 -10.74 2.44
N PRO A 159 -23.83 -11.48 3.54
CA PRO A 159 -24.60 -12.72 3.73
C PRO A 159 -26.12 -12.49 3.73
N TYR A 160 -26.57 -11.36 4.27
CA TYR A 160 -27.97 -11.02 4.31
C TYR A 160 -28.46 -10.48 2.97
N THR A 161 -27.73 -9.57 2.34
CA THR A 161 -28.16 -8.91 1.11
C THR A 161 -28.20 -9.87 -0.08
N ILE A 162 -27.25 -10.82 -0.17
CA ILE A 162 -27.30 -11.88 -1.20
C ILE A 162 -28.50 -12.78 -0.97
N GLY A 163 -28.76 -13.20 0.27
CA GLY A 163 -29.92 -14.00 0.62
C GLY A 163 -31.24 -13.33 0.24
N ASP A 164 -31.39 -12.07 0.61
CA ASP A 164 -32.58 -11.28 0.28
C ASP A 164 -32.75 -11.09 -1.23
N TYR A 165 -31.67 -10.79 -1.94
CA TYR A 165 -31.70 -10.66 -3.38
C TYR A 165 -32.14 -11.96 -4.06
N LEU A 166 -31.54 -13.10 -3.70
CA LEU A 166 -31.86 -14.40 -4.29
C LEU A 166 -33.28 -14.84 -3.98
N SER A 167 -33.80 -14.53 -2.79
CA SER A 167 -35.19 -14.87 -2.41
C SER A 167 -36.24 -14.17 -3.27
N GLN A 168 -35.89 -13.01 -3.81
CA GLN A 168 -36.77 -12.23 -4.69
C GLN A 168 -36.67 -12.66 -6.16
N GLN A 169 -35.65 -13.43 -6.53
CA GLN A 169 -35.49 -13.91 -7.89
C GLN A 169 -36.40 -15.09 -8.14
N LYS A 170 -37.23 -15.01 -9.17
CA LYS A 170 -37.95 -16.20 -9.66
C LYS A 170 -36.92 -17.22 -10.15
N PRO A 171 -37.08 -18.53 -9.86
CA PRO A 171 -36.24 -19.55 -10.43
C PRO A 171 -36.22 -19.40 -11.96
N ALA A 172 -35.18 -18.84 -12.48
CA ALA A 172 -34.98 -18.85 -13.92
C ALA A 172 -34.69 -20.30 -14.28
N GLY A 173 -35.59 -20.93 -15.03
CA GLY A 173 -35.21 -22.19 -15.69
C GLY A 173 -33.86 -21.95 -16.35
N ALA A 174 -32.95 -22.89 -16.16
CA ALA A 174 -31.54 -22.76 -16.60
C ALA A 174 -31.49 -22.35 -18.07
N LYS A 175 -31.47 -21.04 -18.32
CA LYS A 175 -31.08 -20.51 -19.61
C LYS A 175 -29.59 -20.75 -19.66
N LYS A 176 -29.15 -21.66 -20.55
CA LYS A 176 -27.74 -21.70 -20.97
C LYS A 176 -27.36 -20.25 -21.27
N ALA A 177 -26.42 -19.70 -20.50
CA ALA A 177 -25.87 -18.41 -20.83
C ALA A 177 -25.42 -18.48 -22.29
N ALA A 178 -26.05 -17.67 -23.14
CA ALA A 178 -25.55 -17.57 -24.50
C ALA A 178 -24.13 -17.10 -24.41
N GLU A 179 -23.19 -17.94 -24.83
CA GLU A 179 -21.80 -17.58 -25.01
C GLU A 179 -21.79 -16.51 -26.10
N THR A 180 -21.89 -15.26 -25.68
CA THR A 180 -21.90 -14.15 -26.62
C THR A 180 -20.45 -13.83 -26.98
N GLU A 181 -20.24 -13.43 -28.21
CA GLU A 181 -18.94 -12.96 -28.73
C GLU A 181 -18.33 -11.90 -27.81
N ALA A 182 -19.16 -11.06 -27.18
CA ALA A 182 -18.76 -10.09 -26.16
C ALA A 182 -18.13 -10.73 -24.89
N PHE A 183 -18.62 -11.89 -24.44
CA PHE A 183 -18.04 -12.61 -23.30
C PHE A 183 -16.64 -13.13 -23.62
N TRP A 184 -16.44 -13.67 -24.81
CA TRP A 184 -15.14 -14.16 -25.26
C TRP A 184 -14.14 -13.01 -25.46
N ALA A 185 -14.57 -11.89 -26.07
CA ALA A 185 -13.74 -10.71 -26.24
C ALA A 185 -13.29 -10.14 -24.86
N ALA A 186 -14.20 -10.01 -23.90
CA ALA A 186 -13.87 -9.56 -22.55
C ALA A 186 -12.89 -10.53 -21.84
N THR A 187 -13.07 -11.83 -22.04
CA THR A 187 -12.15 -12.84 -21.46
C THR A 187 -10.76 -12.74 -22.07
N GLU A 188 -10.65 -12.53 -23.39
CA GLU A 188 -9.37 -12.30 -24.04
C GLU A 188 -8.67 -11.03 -23.53
N ASP A 189 -9.41 -9.95 -23.37
CA ASP A 189 -8.83 -8.69 -22.87
C ASP A 189 -8.31 -8.85 -21.44
N VAL A 190 -9.04 -9.50 -20.55
CA VAL A 190 -8.57 -9.84 -19.21
C VAL A 190 -7.33 -10.73 -19.23
N GLN A 191 -7.25 -11.68 -20.15
CA GLN A 191 -6.06 -12.53 -20.30
C GLN A 191 -4.85 -11.76 -20.84
N LYS A 192 -5.05 -10.81 -21.76
CA LYS A 192 -4.00 -9.92 -22.26
C LYS A 192 -3.47 -9.03 -21.12
N ASP A 193 -4.35 -8.45 -20.35
CA ASP A 193 -3.98 -7.63 -19.18
C ASP A 193 -3.22 -8.44 -18.13
N ARG A 194 -3.63 -9.66 -17.84
CA ARG A 194 -2.90 -10.56 -16.94
C ARG A 194 -1.50 -10.90 -17.44
N LYS A 195 -1.28 -10.96 -18.74
CA LYS A 195 0.06 -11.17 -19.32
C LYS A 195 0.91 -9.91 -19.27
N SER A 196 0.33 -8.74 -19.47
CA SER A 196 1.03 -7.46 -19.39
C SER A 196 1.37 -7.08 -17.94
N THR A 197 0.50 -7.39 -16.99
CA THR A 197 0.66 -7.08 -15.55
C THR A 197 1.64 -8.04 -14.86
N ARG A 198 2.00 -9.17 -15.44
CA ARG A 198 3.04 -10.07 -14.90
C ARG A 198 4.43 -9.43 -14.82
N LEU A 199 4.66 -8.32 -15.48
CA LEU A 199 5.90 -7.54 -15.40
C LEU A 199 5.99 -6.63 -14.16
N ASN A 200 4.92 -6.47 -13.38
CA ASN A 200 4.85 -5.60 -12.20
C ASN A 200 4.71 -6.38 -10.88
N SER A 201 5.48 -7.45 -10.70
CA SER A 201 5.57 -8.17 -9.41
C SER A 201 6.18 -7.34 -8.25
N SER A 202 6.53 -6.08 -8.51
CA SER A 202 6.98 -5.12 -7.50
C SER A 202 5.87 -4.65 -6.54
N HIS A 203 4.61 -4.93 -6.81
CA HIS A 203 3.48 -4.52 -5.96
C HIS A 203 3.49 -5.15 -4.55
N LEU A 204 4.05 -6.33 -4.38
CA LEU A 204 4.12 -6.99 -3.07
C LEU A 204 5.04 -6.24 -2.09
N VAL A 205 6.15 -5.71 -2.57
CA VAL A 205 7.13 -4.95 -1.79
C VAL A 205 6.57 -3.59 -1.34
N ILE A 206 5.75 -3.00 -2.17
CA ILE A 206 5.16 -1.67 -1.98
C ILE A 206 4.14 -1.65 -0.84
N SER A 207 3.28 -2.67 -0.74
CA SER A 207 2.27 -2.78 0.32
C SER A 207 2.88 -2.83 1.72
N TYR A 208 4.08 -3.37 1.86
CA TYR A 208 4.75 -3.52 3.15
C TYR A 208 5.49 -2.26 3.61
N ALA A 209 6.08 -1.50 2.70
CA ALA A 209 6.77 -0.25 3.04
C ALA A 209 5.83 0.79 3.70
N VAL A 210 4.57 0.81 3.29
CA VAL A 210 3.55 1.70 3.87
C VAL A 210 3.09 1.24 5.26
N PHE A 211 3.15 -0.07 5.53
CA PHE A 211 2.78 -0.61 6.85
C PHE A 211 3.78 -0.24 7.94
N CYS A 212 5.03 -0.01 7.58
CA CYS A 212 6.13 0.28 8.51
C CYS A 212 6.10 1.68 9.11
N LEU A 213 5.49 2.65 8.42
CA LEU A 213 5.31 4.00 8.95
C LEU A 213 4.22 4.09 10.05
N LYS A 214 3.56 2.97 10.37
CA LYS A 214 2.36 2.94 11.21
C LYS A 214 2.58 2.64 12.69
N LYS A 215 3.74 2.24 13.15
CA LYS A 215 3.90 1.85 14.55
C LYS A 215 4.71 2.87 15.35
N LYS A 216 3.97 3.50 16.27
CA LYS A 216 4.52 4.17 17.45
C LYS A 216 5.40 3.23 18.29
#